data_a799a5f0d24ef6fe936602debdfdc416
#
_entry.id   a799a5f0d24ef6fe936602debdfdc416
#
_cell.length_a   1.000
_cell.length_b   1.000
_cell.length_c   1.000
_cell.angle_alpha   90.00
_cell.angle_beta   90.00
_cell.angle_gamma   90.00
#
_symmetry.space_group_name_H-M   'P 1'
#
loop_
_entity.id
_entity.type
_entity.pdbx_description
1 polymer ?
#
loop_
_entity_poly.entity_id
_entity_poly.type
_entity_poly.pdbx_seq_one_letter_code
_entity_poly.pdbx_strand_id
1 'polypeptide(L)'
;MQQSKPIRPVIPSWSALAAWLCIAALCLPTSLAARQASDTVAPQTTHTLKPQTLVSAKQFMVSTAHPDATQAGYATLKAGGSAVDAAIAVQLVLGLVEPQASGLGGGALMVLWDADKQQLVALDGRETAPQAVTPDLFLDELGEPLPFMDAVVGGRSVGTPGTVALLAHAHAHYGKLPWQDLFTAARQLATDGFVVTAHMAEQIADSADSLRTFPATQQYFFTPSGKPLPAGFVRKNPEYAKTLNVIAKQGAKGFYQGAIAQAIVDTVSKAATNPGKLALQDLADYQVKAREVLCVDYRQHEVCGMGPPTSGTVAIGQILGMLSHFDLKKLGADNPQSWRLIGDATRLAFADRGRYLADNDFVDVPVQALLAPAYLKARAQALHGEKALDTVAPGDPLPKVSQQWADDAALELPSTSHFVIVDAKGNVVSLTSTIENGFGSRLMTNGFLLNNELTDFSFKAAEDGVPVANRVEAGKRPRSSMSPTIVLKDGKPYMGMGSPGGSRIISYVANALIAQLDWGYDIQQAFSMPHRINLFGRYELEEDTSATAMQPALEALGYEVTTSTMTSGLSGVVITPQGLLGGADPRRDGTVLGD
;
A
#
# COMPACT_ATOMS: atom_id res chain seq x y z
N MET A 1 -48.85 5.29 93.32
CA MET A 1 -47.55 5.93 93.08
C MET A 1 -46.75 5.04 92.17
N GLN A 2 -46.72 5.32 90.90
CA GLN A 2 -45.67 4.98 89.94
C GLN A 2 -46.02 5.67 88.62
N GLN A 3 -45.12 6.55 88.17
CA GLN A 3 -45.30 7.41 87.06
C GLN A 3 -45.02 6.65 85.71
N SER A 4 -45.94 6.78 84.80
CA SER A 4 -45.77 6.32 83.37
C SER A 4 -44.90 7.32 82.58
N LYS A 5 -43.86 6.83 81.93
CA LYS A 5 -43.07 7.59 80.91
C LYS A 5 -43.71 7.50 79.53
N PRO A 6 -43.71 8.55 78.74
CA PRO A 6 -44.30 8.55 77.40
C PRO A 6 -43.37 7.92 76.38
N ILE A 7 -43.97 7.16 75.45
CA ILE A 7 -43.32 6.59 74.24
C ILE A 7 -43.16 7.68 73.19
N ARG A 8 -41.93 7.88 72.70
CA ARG A 8 -41.62 8.74 71.54
C ARG A 8 -41.73 7.92 70.26
N PRO A 9 -42.31 8.46 69.17
CA PRO A 9 -42.31 7.79 67.84
C PRO A 9 -40.96 7.86 67.17
N VAL A 10 -40.49 6.73 66.61
CA VAL A 10 -39.28 6.60 65.76
C VAL A 10 -39.66 7.01 64.37
N ILE A 11 -39.02 8.08 63.85
CA ILE A 11 -39.11 8.49 62.48
C ILE A 11 -38.01 7.74 61.73
N PRO A 12 -38.28 6.99 60.61
CA PRO A 12 -37.23 6.34 59.85
C PRO A 12 -36.47 7.40 59.02
N SER A 13 -35.14 7.37 59.10
CA SER A 13 -34.23 8.27 58.38
C SER A 13 -34.26 8.00 56.90
N TRP A 14 -34.36 9.07 56.11
CA TRP A 14 -34.39 9.09 54.65
C TRP A 14 -33.04 8.75 53.97
N SER A 15 -32.12 8.10 54.64
CA SER A 15 -30.78 7.77 54.13
C SER A 15 -30.68 6.44 53.38
N ALA A 16 -31.76 5.62 53.34
CA ALA A 16 -31.73 4.32 52.63
C ALA A 16 -32.28 4.34 51.21
N LEU A 17 -32.97 5.42 50.77
CA LEU A 17 -33.47 5.52 49.38
C LEU A 17 -32.47 6.18 48.41
N ALA A 18 -31.45 6.88 48.87
CA ALA A 18 -30.43 7.50 48.00
C ALA A 18 -29.36 6.50 47.51
N ALA A 19 -29.16 5.38 48.20
CA ALA A 19 -28.16 4.38 47.85
C ALA A 19 -28.59 3.42 46.71
N TRP A 20 -29.89 3.29 46.45
CA TRP A 20 -30.39 2.44 45.35
C TRP A 20 -30.54 3.16 44.01
N LEU A 21 -30.55 4.46 43.98
CA LEU A 21 -30.59 5.25 42.75
C LEU A 21 -29.20 5.50 42.13
N CYS A 22 -28.12 5.34 42.91
CA CYS A 22 -26.73 5.44 42.36
C CYS A 22 -26.19 4.13 41.77
N ILE A 23 -26.80 2.98 42.09
CA ILE A 23 -26.33 1.68 41.53
C ILE A 23 -27.03 1.33 40.21
N ALA A 24 -28.19 1.92 39.94
CA ALA A 24 -28.88 1.73 38.64
C ALA A 24 -28.37 2.60 37.51
N ALA A 25 -27.52 3.61 37.78
CA ALA A 25 -26.94 4.50 36.79
C ALA A 25 -25.56 4.03 36.24
N LEU A 26 -25.02 2.92 36.77
CA LEU A 26 -23.70 2.38 36.38
C LEU A 26 -23.77 1.15 35.48
N CYS A 27 -24.96 0.74 35.03
CA CYS A 27 -25.15 -0.32 34.05
C CYS A 27 -25.85 0.20 32.79
N LEU A 28 -25.47 1.39 32.29
CA LEU A 28 -25.67 1.68 30.88
C LEU A 28 -24.60 0.90 30.15
N PRO A 29 -24.96 0.07 29.13
CA PRO A 29 -23.96 -0.49 28.28
C PRO A 29 -23.24 0.70 27.67
N THR A 30 -21.96 0.88 28.01
CA THR A 30 -21.06 1.67 27.15
C THR A 30 -21.15 1.01 25.80
N SER A 31 -21.92 1.61 24.90
CA SER A 31 -21.82 1.30 23.50
C SER A 31 -20.33 1.39 23.18
N LEU A 32 -19.69 0.24 22.95
CA LEU A 32 -18.40 0.21 22.28
C LEU A 32 -18.62 0.94 20.94
N ALA A 33 -18.36 2.25 20.92
CA ALA A 33 -18.04 2.92 19.69
C ALA A 33 -16.81 2.17 19.18
N ALA A 34 -17.00 1.34 18.17
CA ALA A 34 -15.89 0.76 17.43
C ALA A 34 -14.94 1.94 17.16
N ARG A 35 -13.73 1.90 17.74
CA ARG A 35 -12.71 2.89 17.43
C ARG A 35 -12.45 2.75 15.95
N GLN A 36 -13.03 3.63 15.15
CA GLN A 36 -12.69 3.72 13.76
C GLN A 36 -11.21 4.03 13.69
N ALA A 37 -10.45 3.15 13.07
CA ALA A 37 -9.08 3.44 12.72
C ALA A 37 -9.08 4.78 11.96
N SER A 38 -8.38 5.77 12.48
CA SER A 38 -8.23 7.06 11.80
C SER A 38 -6.83 7.10 11.25
N ASP A 39 -6.70 7.22 9.95
CA ASP A 39 -5.43 7.54 9.29
C ASP A 39 -5.09 9.00 9.63
N THR A 40 -4.46 9.19 10.79
CA THR A 40 -4.08 10.52 11.30
C THR A 40 -2.67 10.91 10.88
N VAL A 41 -1.93 10.01 10.23
CA VAL A 41 -0.58 10.29 9.76
C VAL A 41 -0.69 10.99 8.41
N ALA A 42 -0.16 12.20 8.32
CA ALA A 42 -0.15 12.97 7.09
C ALA A 42 0.56 12.18 5.98
N PRO A 43 -0.04 12.11 4.77
CA PRO A 43 0.65 11.53 3.62
C PRO A 43 1.93 12.31 3.32
N GLN A 44 2.84 11.67 2.60
CA GLN A 44 3.97 12.37 2.00
C GLN A 44 3.45 13.56 1.19
N THR A 45 3.92 14.75 1.46
CA THR A 45 3.42 15.98 0.82
C THR A 45 3.92 16.11 -0.62
N THR A 46 3.05 16.53 -1.52
CA THR A 46 3.42 16.99 -2.87
C THR A 46 2.82 18.37 -3.08
N HIS A 47 3.66 19.40 -3.09
CA HIS A 47 3.18 20.78 -3.17
C HIS A 47 2.97 21.31 -4.58
N THR A 48 3.32 20.54 -5.62
CA THR A 48 3.23 21.04 -7.02
C THR A 48 2.77 19.95 -7.98
N LEU A 49 1.59 20.11 -8.53
CA LEU A 49 1.11 19.28 -9.64
C LEU A 49 1.89 19.61 -10.92
N LYS A 50 2.50 18.62 -11.56
CA LYS A 50 3.18 18.76 -12.86
C LYS A 50 2.22 18.34 -13.95
N PRO A 51 1.77 19.25 -14.84
CA PRO A 51 0.90 18.88 -15.94
C PRO A 51 1.52 17.75 -16.76
N GLN A 52 0.76 16.68 -16.94
CA GLN A 52 1.13 15.52 -17.76
C GLN A 52 0.21 15.44 -18.97
N THR A 53 0.71 14.86 -20.06
CA THR A 53 -0.06 14.68 -21.29
C THR A 53 -0.17 13.20 -21.63
N LEU A 54 -1.29 12.82 -22.24
CA LEU A 54 -1.49 11.48 -22.77
C LEU A 54 -0.40 11.16 -23.81
N VAL A 55 0.29 10.03 -23.63
CA VAL A 55 1.32 9.55 -24.55
C VAL A 55 0.76 8.39 -25.36
N SER A 56 1.02 8.37 -26.66
CA SER A 56 0.64 7.28 -27.56
C SER A 56 1.86 6.59 -28.14
N ALA A 57 1.79 5.26 -28.30
CA ALA A 57 2.82 4.43 -28.92
C ALA A 57 2.18 3.29 -29.72
N LYS A 58 2.95 2.56 -30.51
CA LYS A 58 2.42 1.50 -31.37
C LYS A 58 2.68 0.10 -30.85
N GLN A 59 3.89 -0.18 -30.37
CA GLN A 59 4.34 -1.54 -30.10
C GLN A 59 4.62 -1.79 -28.61
N PHE A 60 5.30 -0.84 -27.96
CA PHE A 60 5.65 -1.02 -26.55
C PHE A 60 5.63 0.31 -25.79
N MET A 61 5.43 0.21 -24.48
CA MET A 61 5.32 1.39 -23.61
C MET A 61 5.76 1.08 -22.18
N VAL A 62 6.36 2.08 -21.55
CA VAL A 62 6.78 2.08 -20.14
C VAL A 62 6.20 3.31 -19.46
N SER A 63 5.46 3.12 -18.37
CA SER A 63 4.97 4.19 -17.49
C SER A 63 5.51 3.92 -16.08
N THR A 64 6.29 4.85 -15.52
CA THR A 64 6.90 4.70 -14.19
C THR A 64 6.88 5.99 -13.38
N ALA A 65 7.28 5.91 -12.11
CA ALA A 65 7.31 7.01 -11.16
C ALA A 65 8.48 8.01 -11.37
N HIS A 66 9.50 7.67 -12.21
CA HIS A 66 10.70 8.51 -12.37
C HIS A 66 11.27 8.46 -13.80
N PRO A 67 11.69 9.60 -14.39
CA PRO A 67 12.19 9.65 -15.78
C PRO A 67 13.36 8.70 -16.06
N ASP A 68 14.34 8.61 -15.16
CA ASP A 68 15.51 7.74 -15.36
C ASP A 68 15.10 6.26 -15.37
N ALA A 69 14.11 5.88 -14.57
CA ALA A 69 13.56 4.53 -14.56
C ALA A 69 12.76 4.24 -15.83
N THR A 70 11.94 5.19 -16.29
CA THR A 70 11.23 5.10 -17.58
C THR A 70 12.20 4.92 -18.72
N GLN A 71 13.29 5.68 -18.76
CA GLN A 71 14.33 5.59 -19.78
C GLN A 71 15.04 4.23 -19.76
N ALA A 72 15.32 3.67 -18.58
CA ALA A 72 15.94 2.35 -18.45
C ALA A 72 15.02 1.24 -18.99
N GLY A 73 13.74 1.28 -18.66
CA GLY A 73 12.75 0.35 -19.19
C GLY A 73 12.58 0.46 -20.70
N TYR A 74 12.46 1.69 -21.20
CA TYR A 74 12.37 1.97 -22.64
C TYR A 74 13.59 1.45 -23.41
N ALA A 75 14.80 1.72 -22.92
CA ALA A 75 16.04 1.24 -23.54
C ALA A 75 16.10 -0.28 -23.57
N THR A 76 15.64 -0.95 -22.52
CA THR A 76 15.59 -2.42 -22.44
C THR A 76 14.60 -3.01 -23.45
N LEU A 77 13.39 -2.43 -23.59
CA LEU A 77 12.43 -2.86 -24.63
C LEU A 77 12.97 -2.61 -26.04
N LYS A 78 13.59 -1.46 -26.27
CA LYS A 78 14.22 -1.12 -27.56
C LYS A 78 15.36 -2.06 -27.92
N ALA A 79 16.08 -2.61 -26.95
CA ALA A 79 17.09 -3.65 -27.15
C ALA A 79 16.49 -5.04 -27.40
N GLY A 80 15.16 -5.16 -27.46
CA GLY A 80 14.43 -6.40 -27.72
C GLY A 80 14.15 -7.23 -26.47
N GLY A 81 14.24 -6.65 -25.27
CA GLY A 81 13.87 -7.27 -24.00
C GLY A 81 12.37 -7.50 -23.88
N SER A 82 11.99 -8.39 -22.94
CA SER A 82 10.60 -8.61 -22.56
C SER A 82 10.12 -7.53 -21.57
N ALA A 83 8.81 -7.48 -21.32
CA ALA A 83 8.24 -6.60 -20.27
C ALA A 83 8.86 -6.89 -18.89
N VAL A 84 9.23 -8.15 -18.61
CA VAL A 84 9.90 -8.54 -17.36
C VAL A 84 11.35 -8.04 -17.31
N ASP A 85 12.09 -8.12 -18.41
CA ASP A 85 13.45 -7.55 -18.47
C ASP A 85 13.43 -6.05 -18.20
N ALA A 86 12.49 -5.35 -18.83
CA ALA A 86 12.30 -3.92 -18.61
C ALA A 86 11.88 -3.61 -17.17
N ALA A 87 11.01 -4.43 -16.57
CA ALA A 87 10.61 -4.28 -15.17
C ALA A 87 11.78 -4.41 -14.19
N ILE A 88 12.73 -5.30 -14.47
CA ILE A 88 13.96 -5.45 -13.68
C ILE A 88 14.82 -4.19 -13.79
N ALA A 89 15.07 -3.71 -14.99
CA ALA A 89 15.86 -2.50 -15.22
C ALA A 89 15.24 -1.27 -14.54
N VAL A 90 13.90 -1.11 -14.64
CA VAL A 90 13.11 -0.06 -13.97
C VAL A 90 13.27 -0.16 -12.45
N GLN A 91 13.03 -1.33 -11.84
CA GLN A 91 13.07 -1.50 -10.40
C GLN A 91 14.47 -1.22 -9.82
N LEU A 92 15.54 -1.65 -10.51
CA LEU A 92 16.91 -1.39 -10.08
C LEU A 92 17.26 0.10 -10.12
N VAL A 93 16.70 0.86 -11.08
CA VAL A 93 16.88 2.32 -11.14
C VAL A 93 16.01 3.01 -10.09
N LEU A 94 14.74 2.61 -9.90
CA LEU A 94 13.86 3.18 -8.86
C LEU A 94 14.48 3.06 -7.46
N GLY A 95 15.08 1.91 -7.12
CA GLY A 95 15.77 1.74 -5.83
C GLY A 95 16.97 2.68 -5.61
N LEU A 96 17.42 3.38 -6.67
CA LEU A 96 18.48 4.40 -6.60
C LEU A 96 17.90 5.82 -6.57
N VAL A 97 16.93 6.12 -7.46
CA VAL A 97 16.42 7.48 -7.71
C VAL A 97 15.15 7.81 -6.91
N GLU A 98 14.44 6.79 -6.41
CA GLU A 98 13.33 6.88 -5.45
C GLU A 98 13.60 6.01 -4.20
N PRO A 99 14.77 6.13 -3.55
CA PRO A 99 15.15 5.25 -2.45
C PRO A 99 14.24 5.38 -1.24
N GLN A 100 13.51 6.50 -1.11
CA GLN A 100 12.51 6.71 -0.06
C GLN A 100 11.26 5.83 -0.25
N ALA A 101 11.02 5.31 -1.46
CA ALA A 101 9.77 4.64 -1.80
C ALA A 101 9.92 3.13 -1.97
N SER A 102 11.00 2.66 -2.60
CA SER A 102 11.20 1.23 -2.91
C SER A 102 12.68 0.90 -3.09
N GLY A 103 13.03 -0.39 -3.10
CA GLY A 103 14.42 -0.79 -3.35
C GLY A 103 14.72 -2.26 -3.06
N LEU A 104 16.01 -2.60 -3.11
CA LEU A 104 16.50 -3.97 -2.89
C LEU A 104 16.19 -4.49 -1.48
N GLY A 105 16.13 -3.59 -0.49
CA GLY A 105 15.87 -3.93 0.91
C GLY A 105 14.38 -4.02 1.26
N GLY A 106 13.50 -4.04 0.28
CA GLY A 106 12.05 -4.09 0.42
C GLY A 106 11.39 -5.29 -0.25
N GLY A 107 10.08 -5.17 -0.55
CA GLY A 107 9.29 -6.16 -1.24
C GLY A 107 8.56 -5.62 -2.46
N ALA A 108 7.96 -6.55 -3.20
CA ALA A 108 7.19 -6.20 -4.39
C ALA A 108 6.09 -7.22 -4.68
N LEU A 109 5.03 -6.77 -5.35
CA LEU A 109 3.98 -7.59 -5.91
C LEU A 109 3.91 -7.35 -7.42
N MET A 110 3.88 -8.42 -8.21
CA MET A 110 3.82 -8.36 -9.67
C MET A 110 2.59 -9.12 -10.18
N VAL A 111 1.84 -8.49 -11.06
CA VAL A 111 0.86 -9.16 -11.91
C VAL A 111 1.35 -9.06 -13.36
N LEU A 112 1.41 -10.20 -14.03
CA LEU A 112 1.94 -10.36 -15.37
C LEU A 112 0.89 -11.01 -16.26
N TRP A 113 0.64 -10.45 -17.44
CA TRP A 113 0.01 -11.15 -18.54
C TRP A 113 1.07 -11.79 -19.45
N ASP A 114 1.07 -13.11 -19.52
CA ASP A 114 1.90 -13.89 -20.44
C ASP A 114 1.15 -14.04 -21.77
N ALA A 115 1.60 -13.31 -22.79
CA ALA A 115 0.95 -13.27 -24.10
C ALA A 115 1.09 -14.61 -24.87
N ASP A 116 2.12 -15.41 -24.59
CA ASP A 116 2.29 -16.73 -25.21
C ASP A 116 1.27 -17.73 -24.69
N LYS A 117 1.05 -17.72 -23.39
CA LYS A 117 0.14 -18.65 -22.72
C LYS A 117 -1.28 -18.11 -22.58
N GLN A 118 -1.47 -16.81 -22.88
CA GLN A 118 -2.73 -16.10 -22.69
C GLN A 118 -3.29 -16.26 -21.27
N GLN A 119 -2.43 -16.04 -20.26
CA GLN A 119 -2.79 -16.20 -18.87
C GLN A 119 -2.17 -15.11 -18.00
N LEU A 120 -2.86 -14.82 -16.90
CA LEU A 120 -2.35 -13.97 -15.83
C LEU A 120 -1.52 -14.79 -14.84
N VAL A 121 -0.48 -14.17 -14.31
CA VAL A 121 0.39 -14.71 -13.26
C VAL A 121 0.54 -13.66 -12.18
N ALA A 122 0.49 -14.06 -10.90
CA ALA A 122 0.75 -13.19 -9.77
C ALA A 122 1.94 -13.72 -8.97
N LEU A 123 2.95 -12.86 -8.76
CA LEU A 123 4.17 -13.18 -8.01
C LEU A 123 4.26 -12.32 -6.76
N ASP A 124 4.32 -12.97 -5.61
CA ASP A 124 4.40 -12.37 -4.28
C ASP A 124 5.83 -12.40 -3.76
N GLY A 125 6.46 -11.25 -3.78
CA GLY A 125 7.75 -10.95 -3.15
C GLY A 125 7.59 -10.04 -1.92
N ARG A 126 6.47 -10.13 -1.18
CA ARG A 126 6.24 -9.41 0.08
C ARG A 126 7.25 -9.88 1.13
N GLU A 127 7.66 -9.01 2.01
CA GLU A 127 8.54 -9.31 3.12
C GLU A 127 7.91 -10.33 4.07
N THR A 128 8.75 -11.13 4.69
CA THR A 128 8.32 -12.07 5.75
C THR A 128 8.85 -11.64 7.11
N ALA A 129 8.07 -11.87 8.15
CA ALA A 129 8.53 -11.69 9.51
C ALA A 129 9.65 -12.69 9.84
N PRO A 130 10.75 -12.27 10.48
CA PRO A 130 11.81 -13.18 10.93
C PRO A 130 11.27 -14.30 11.83
N GLN A 131 11.91 -15.48 11.81
CA GLN A 131 11.47 -16.62 12.62
C GLN A 131 11.54 -16.38 14.14
N ALA A 132 12.36 -15.42 14.57
CA ALA A 132 12.55 -15.11 16.00
C ALA A 132 11.58 -14.05 16.56
N VAL A 133 10.64 -13.53 15.76
CA VAL A 133 9.65 -12.55 16.25
C VAL A 133 8.50 -13.24 16.97
N THR A 134 7.87 -12.49 17.86
CA THR A 134 6.73 -12.91 18.68
C THR A 134 5.59 -11.92 18.51
N PRO A 135 4.34 -12.27 18.84
CA PRO A 135 3.17 -11.40 18.66
C PRO A 135 3.21 -10.07 19.42
N ASP A 136 4.10 -9.93 20.40
CA ASP A 136 4.35 -8.73 21.20
C ASP A 136 5.43 -7.80 20.62
N LEU A 137 5.86 -8.04 19.37
CA LEU A 137 6.95 -7.30 18.70
C LEU A 137 6.85 -5.77 18.84
N PHE A 138 5.62 -5.23 18.78
CA PHE A 138 5.34 -3.80 18.81
C PHE A 138 4.65 -3.33 20.10
N LEU A 139 4.77 -4.11 21.18
CA LEU A 139 4.30 -3.70 22.50
C LEU A 139 5.47 -3.17 23.35
N ASP A 140 5.15 -2.26 24.26
CA ASP A 140 6.06 -1.79 25.29
C ASP A 140 6.12 -2.77 26.50
N GLU A 141 6.85 -2.39 27.54
CA GLU A 141 7.00 -3.19 28.77
C GLU A 141 5.67 -3.33 29.56
N LEU A 142 4.69 -2.48 29.29
CA LEU A 142 3.36 -2.51 29.92
C LEU A 142 2.35 -3.32 29.07
N GLY A 143 2.77 -3.79 27.88
CA GLY A 143 1.90 -4.50 26.94
C GLY A 143 1.01 -3.56 26.08
N GLU A 144 1.32 -2.26 26.05
CA GLU A 144 0.62 -1.30 25.21
C GLU A 144 1.37 -1.09 23.87
N PRO A 145 0.64 -0.80 22.78
CA PRO A 145 1.24 -0.52 21.48
C PRO A 145 2.22 0.65 21.52
N LEU A 146 3.39 0.47 20.92
CA LEU A 146 4.36 1.54 20.73
C LEU A 146 3.77 2.66 19.87
N PRO A 147 4.20 3.93 20.07
CA PRO A 147 3.97 4.97 19.09
C PRO A 147 4.50 4.54 17.72
N PHE A 148 3.75 4.82 16.65
CA PHE A 148 4.02 4.25 15.32
C PHE A 148 5.46 4.53 14.85
N MET A 149 5.92 5.78 14.92
CA MET A 149 7.27 6.15 14.47
C MET A 149 8.39 5.54 15.35
N ASP A 150 8.10 5.26 16.62
CA ASP A 150 9.04 4.56 17.51
C ASP A 150 9.16 3.07 17.11
N ALA A 151 8.10 2.50 16.53
CA ALA A 151 8.13 1.16 15.97
C ALA A 151 8.85 1.11 14.62
N VAL A 152 8.71 2.14 13.77
CA VAL A 152 9.29 2.24 12.42
C VAL A 152 10.82 2.32 12.43
N VAL A 153 11.40 3.24 13.25
CA VAL A 153 12.82 3.59 13.18
C VAL A 153 13.68 2.53 13.86
N GLY A 154 14.51 1.83 13.09
CA GLY A 154 15.44 0.81 13.59
C GLY A 154 15.19 -0.60 13.07
N GLY A 155 15.88 -1.59 13.65
CA GLY A 155 15.89 -2.97 13.15
C GLY A 155 14.62 -3.78 13.44
N ARG A 156 13.84 -3.39 14.46
CA ARG A 156 12.64 -4.11 14.93
C ARG A 156 11.60 -4.30 13.83
N SER A 157 11.42 -3.29 12.99
CA SER A 157 10.43 -3.23 11.92
C SER A 157 10.85 -3.93 10.62
N VAL A 158 12.11 -4.36 10.52
CA VAL A 158 12.66 -4.90 9.27
C VAL A 158 12.18 -6.32 9.02
N GLY A 159 11.42 -6.51 7.95
CA GLY A 159 11.09 -7.83 7.39
C GLY A 159 12.16 -8.34 6.44
N THR A 160 12.16 -9.65 6.18
CA THR A 160 13.06 -10.29 5.21
C THR A 160 12.77 -9.76 3.82
N PRO A 161 13.70 -9.07 3.13
CA PRO A 161 13.45 -8.47 1.82
C PRO A 161 13.09 -9.48 0.74
N GLY A 162 12.16 -9.15 -0.14
CA GLY A 162 11.67 -10.04 -1.20
C GLY A 162 11.91 -9.55 -2.63
N THR A 163 12.19 -8.25 -2.84
CA THR A 163 12.30 -7.65 -4.17
C THR A 163 13.30 -8.39 -5.08
N VAL A 164 14.52 -8.64 -4.59
CA VAL A 164 15.56 -9.29 -5.41
C VAL A 164 15.17 -10.71 -5.81
N ALA A 165 14.55 -11.46 -4.91
CA ALA A 165 14.07 -12.81 -5.19
C ALA A 165 12.96 -12.81 -6.24
N LEU A 166 12.00 -11.87 -6.14
CA LEU A 166 10.92 -11.71 -7.11
C LEU A 166 11.46 -11.40 -8.51
N LEU A 167 12.40 -10.44 -8.62
CA LEU A 167 13.00 -10.07 -9.91
C LEU A 167 13.74 -11.27 -10.53
N ALA A 168 14.52 -12.00 -9.73
CA ALA A 168 15.24 -13.19 -10.21
C ALA A 168 14.30 -14.33 -10.62
N HIS A 169 13.24 -14.56 -9.84
CA HIS A 169 12.21 -15.55 -10.17
C HIS A 169 11.48 -15.18 -11.47
N ALA A 170 11.05 -13.94 -11.61
CA ALA A 170 10.39 -13.45 -12.82
C ALA A 170 11.30 -13.57 -14.05
N HIS A 171 12.59 -13.20 -13.92
CA HIS A 171 13.55 -13.32 -15.01
C HIS A 171 13.75 -14.78 -15.45
N ALA A 172 13.89 -15.71 -14.51
CA ALA A 172 14.10 -17.12 -14.82
C ALA A 172 12.96 -17.75 -15.65
N HIS A 173 11.73 -17.22 -15.55
CA HIS A 173 10.56 -17.78 -16.23
C HIS A 173 10.08 -16.96 -17.44
N TYR A 174 10.36 -15.63 -17.45
CA TYR A 174 9.79 -14.68 -18.42
C TYR A 174 10.83 -13.71 -18.99
N GLY A 175 12.09 -13.76 -18.53
CA GLY A 175 13.20 -12.96 -19.07
C GLY A 175 13.63 -13.43 -20.45
N LYS A 176 14.17 -12.52 -21.24
CA LYS A 176 14.65 -12.76 -22.60
C LYS A 176 16.11 -12.33 -22.78
N LEU A 177 16.49 -11.18 -22.21
CA LEU A 177 17.87 -10.68 -22.25
C LEU A 177 18.72 -11.34 -21.14
N PRO A 178 20.06 -11.37 -21.30
CA PRO A 178 20.91 -11.86 -20.25
C PRO A 178 20.73 -11.05 -18.95
N TRP A 179 20.57 -11.74 -17.81
CA TRP A 179 20.36 -11.14 -16.51
C TRP A 179 21.31 -9.98 -16.18
N GLN A 180 22.61 -10.15 -16.48
CA GLN A 180 23.65 -9.18 -16.17
C GLN A 180 23.48 -7.84 -16.91
N ASP A 181 22.88 -7.84 -18.10
CA ASP A 181 22.71 -6.67 -18.94
C ASP A 181 21.67 -5.71 -18.38
N LEU A 182 20.68 -6.25 -17.64
CA LEU A 182 19.58 -5.50 -17.02
C LEU A 182 20.04 -4.55 -15.90
N PHE A 183 21.25 -4.76 -15.38
CA PHE A 183 21.84 -3.94 -14.31
C PHE A 183 22.60 -2.71 -14.82
N THR A 184 22.79 -2.59 -16.14
CA THR A 184 23.72 -1.61 -16.70
C THR A 184 23.30 -0.18 -16.42
N ALA A 185 22.02 0.19 -16.63
CA ALA A 185 21.54 1.54 -16.41
C ALA A 185 21.67 1.96 -14.92
N ALA A 186 21.22 1.12 -13.99
CA ALA A 186 21.30 1.41 -12.57
C ALA A 186 22.75 1.52 -12.06
N ARG A 187 23.66 0.67 -12.56
CA ARG A 187 25.10 0.75 -12.21
C ARG A 187 25.73 2.03 -12.73
N GLN A 188 25.40 2.43 -13.94
CA GLN A 188 25.91 3.67 -14.52
C GLN A 188 25.44 4.88 -13.72
N LEU A 189 24.14 5.01 -13.46
CA LEU A 189 23.58 6.09 -12.63
C LEU A 189 24.18 6.12 -11.23
N ALA A 190 24.37 4.96 -10.60
CA ALA A 190 24.98 4.88 -9.28
C ALA A 190 26.45 5.36 -9.27
N THR A 191 27.20 5.13 -10.36
CA THR A 191 28.62 5.49 -10.49
C THR A 191 28.79 6.95 -10.92
N ASP A 192 28.06 7.36 -11.96
CA ASP A 192 28.20 8.69 -12.57
C ASP A 192 27.45 9.75 -11.78
N GLY A 193 26.37 9.35 -11.13
CA GLY A 193 25.47 10.18 -10.32
C GLY A 193 24.13 10.41 -11.00
N PHE A 194 23.10 10.64 -10.20
CA PHE A 194 21.77 11.03 -10.62
C PHE A 194 21.39 12.36 -9.94
N VAL A 195 20.43 13.07 -10.52
CA VAL A 195 19.98 14.37 -10.01
C VAL A 195 18.89 14.14 -8.96
N VAL A 196 19.09 14.68 -7.77
CA VAL A 196 18.05 14.74 -6.73
C VAL A 196 16.91 15.62 -7.24
N THR A 197 15.72 15.06 -7.37
CA THR A 197 14.52 15.80 -7.81
C THR A 197 13.99 16.71 -6.70
N ALA A 198 13.09 17.63 -7.05
CA ALA A 198 12.43 18.47 -6.05
C ALA A 198 11.63 17.62 -5.05
N HIS A 199 10.90 16.60 -5.57
CA HIS A 199 10.15 15.66 -4.74
C HIS A 199 11.05 14.90 -3.75
N MET A 200 12.17 14.33 -4.22
CA MET A 200 13.12 13.63 -3.34
C MET A 200 13.74 14.59 -2.30
N ALA A 201 14.10 15.82 -2.69
CA ALA A 201 14.69 16.81 -1.78
C ALA A 201 13.72 17.21 -0.66
N GLU A 202 12.45 17.38 -0.98
CA GLU A 202 11.38 17.65 -0.01
C GLU A 202 11.22 16.49 0.98
N GLN A 203 11.13 15.25 0.47
CA GLN A 203 11.04 14.05 1.31
C GLN A 203 12.25 13.89 2.26
N ILE A 204 13.46 14.22 1.80
CA ILE A 204 14.66 14.22 2.64
C ILE A 204 14.56 15.31 3.74
N ALA A 205 14.05 16.50 3.40
CA ALA A 205 13.89 17.58 4.34
C ALA A 205 12.85 17.25 5.43
N ASP A 206 11.71 16.71 5.04
CA ASP A 206 10.62 16.32 5.95
C ASP A 206 11.04 15.18 6.89
N SER A 207 11.89 14.27 6.41
CA SER A 207 12.41 13.12 7.19
C SER A 207 13.75 13.41 7.87
N ALA A 208 14.24 14.64 7.84
CA ALA A 208 15.62 14.97 8.22
C ALA A 208 16.01 14.49 9.61
N ASP A 209 15.13 14.63 10.60
CA ASP A 209 15.43 14.26 11.99
C ASP A 209 15.61 12.74 12.13
N SER A 210 14.70 11.95 11.54
CA SER A 210 14.80 10.49 11.57
C SER A 210 15.97 9.95 10.75
N LEU A 211 16.32 10.58 9.62
CA LEU A 211 17.45 10.19 8.77
C LEU A 211 18.81 10.47 9.44
N ARG A 212 18.89 11.37 10.42
CA ARG A 212 20.10 11.62 11.22
C ARG A 212 20.36 10.57 12.30
N THR A 213 19.36 9.74 12.60
CA THR A 213 19.49 8.73 13.65
C THR A 213 20.63 7.74 13.38
N PHE A 214 20.89 7.41 12.12
CA PHE A 214 21.91 6.46 11.75
C PHE A 214 23.01 7.08 10.88
N PRO A 215 24.30 6.78 11.14
CA PRO A 215 25.42 7.39 10.40
C PRO A 215 25.37 7.17 8.89
N ALA A 216 24.91 6.00 8.41
CA ALA A 216 24.87 5.67 6.99
C ALA A 216 23.88 6.55 6.23
N THR A 217 22.66 6.73 6.75
CA THR A 217 21.63 7.60 6.16
C THR A 217 22.01 9.07 6.30
N GLN A 218 22.58 9.48 7.43
CA GLN A 218 23.09 10.83 7.60
C GLN A 218 24.18 11.15 6.56
N GLN A 219 25.13 10.26 6.31
CA GLN A 219 26.17 10.46 5.31
C GLN A 219 25.60 10.50 3.89
N TYR A 220 24.54 9.71 3.61
CA TYR A 220 24.00 9.59 2.28
C TYR A 220 23.04 10.72 1.90
N PHE A 221 22.15 11.14 2.78
CA PHE A 221 21.07 12.08 2.48
C PHE A 221 21.38 13.55 2.84
N PHE A 222 22.58 13.82 3.36
CA PHE A 222 22.96 15.17 3.74
C PHE A 222 24.24 15.63 3.03
N THR A 223 24.39 16.93 2.88
CA THR A 223 25.60 17.58 2.39
C THR A 223 26.72 17.47 3.44
N PRO A 224 28.00 17.69 3.09
CA PRO A 224 29.09 17.76 4.08
C PRO A 224 28.89 18.82 5.16
N SER A 225 28.05 19.83 4.91
CA SER A 225 27.67 20.87 5.91
C SER A 225 26.50 20.43 6.82
N GLY A 226 25.99 19.20 6.69
CA GLY A 226 24.91 18.64 7.51
C GLY A 226 23.50 19.12 7.13
N LYS A 227 23.32 19.74 5.95
CA LYS A 227 21.99 20.12 5.43
C LYS A 227 21.42 18.98 4.58
N PRO A 228 20.07 18.78 4.57
CA PRO A 228 19.43 17.88 3.61
C PRO A 228 19.88 18.16 2.18
N LEU A 229 19.96 17.11 1.33
CA LEU A 229 20.34 17.28 -0.06
C LEU A 229 19.28 18.14 -0.78
N PRO A 230 19.69 19.24 -1.45
CA PRO A 230 18.76 20.07 -2.19
C PRO A 230 18.42 19.48 -3.55
N ALA A 231 17.32 19.92 -4.15
CA ALA A 231 17.01 19.66 -5.55
C ALA A 231 18.16 20.13 -6.47
N GLY A 232 18.43 19.35 -7.52
CA GLY A 232 19.54 19.59 -8.45
C GLY A 232 20.91 19.08 -7.97
N PHE A 233 21.02 18.57 -6.75
CA PHE A 233 22.27 17.94 -6.28
C PHE A 233 22.53 16.64 -7.05
N VAL A 234 23.76 16.44 -7.51
CA VAL A 234 24.16 15.18 -8.17
C VAL A 234 24.66 14.20 -7.11
N ARG A 235 23.86 13.14 -6.86
CA ARG A 235 24.19 12.11 -5.88
C ARG A 235 24.77 10.87 -6.55
N LYS A 236 25.93 10.41 -6.06
CA LYS A 236 26.57 9.13 -6.43
C LYS A 236 26.35 8.10 -5.33
N ASN A 237 26.25 6.82 -5.73
CA ASN A 237 26.11 5.70 -4.80
C ASN A 237 27.00 4.53 -5.22
N PRO A 238 28.33 4.62 -5.02
CA PRO A 238 29.25 3.56 -5.41
C PRO A 238 29.04 2.24 -4.67
N GLU A 239 28.48 2.27 -3.45
CA GLU A 239 28.15 1.06 -2.70
C GLU A 239 26.97 0.31 -3.35
N TYR A 240 25.96 1.03 -3.83
CA TYR A 240 24.86 0.44 -4.60
C TYR A 240 25.38 -0.20 -5.89
N ALA A 241 26.28 0.47 -6.60
CA ALA A 241 26.91 -0.08 -7.81
C ALA A 241 27.68 -1.39 -7.51
N LYS A 242 28.39 -1.49 -6.37
CA LYS A 242 29.06 -2.73 -5.94
C LYS A 242 28.05 -3.83 -5.67
N THR A 243 26.97 -3.53 -4.95
CA THR A 243 25.88 -4.45 -4.66
C THR A 243 25.24 -4.98 -5.94
N LEU A 244 24.91 -4.10 -6.88
CA LEU A 244 24.39 -4.48 -8.19
C LEU A 244 25.36 -5.39 -8.98
N ASN A 245 26.68 -5.14 -8.90
CA ASN A 245 27.67 -6.01 -9.53
C ASN A 245 27.70 -7.42 -8.93
N VAL A 246 27.52 -7.56 -7.61
CA VAL A 246 27.43 -8.87 -6.97
C VAL A 246 26.17 -9.61 -7.42
N ILE A 247 25.00 -8.95 -7.39
CA ILE A 247 23.72 -9.56 -7.79
C ILE A 247 23.74 -9.91 -9.29
N ALA A 248 24.27 -9.04 -10.14
CA ALA A 248 24.39 -9.31 -11.58
C ALA A 248 25.22 -10.57 -11.87
N LYS A 249 26.32 -10.79 -11.13
CA LYS A 249 27.23 -11.94 -11.35
C LYS A 249 26.75 -13.23 -10.68
N GLN A 250 26.10 -13.16 -9.51
CA GLN A 250 25.80 -14.31 -8.68
C GLN A 250 24.28 -14.61 -8.61
N GLY A 251 23.44 -13.81 -9.30
CA GLY A 251 21.98 -13.89 -9.18
C GLY A 251 21.52 -13.50 -7.78
N ALA A 252 20.28 -13.87 -7.44
CA ALA A 252 19.71 -13.63 -6.11
C ALA A 252 20.56 -14.19 -4.96
N LYS A 253 21.29 -15.29 -5.21
CA LYS A 253 22.17 -15.88 -4.20
C LYS A 253 23.19 -14.88 -3.65
N GLY A 254 23.69 -13.96 -4.50
CA GLY A 254 24.63 -12.92 -4.08
C GLY A 254 24.04 -11.91 -3.08
N PHE A 255 22.70 -11.78 -3.03
CA PHE A 255 22.00 -10.92 -2.07
C PHE A 255 21.64 -11.68 -0.78
N TYR A 256 21.07 -12.88 -0.92
CA TYR A 256 20.53 -13.66 0.20
C TYR A 256 21.58 -14.48 0.97
N GLN A 257 22.81 -14.56 0.47
CA GLN A 257 23.92 -15.28 1.08
C GLN A 257 25.22 -14.47 1.04
N GLY A 258 26.18 -14.82 1.89
CA GLY A 258 27.50 -14.18 1.90
C GLY A 258 27.51 -12.78 2.50
N ALA A 259 28.37 -11.90 1.96
CA ALA A 259 28.71 -10.63 2.58
C ALA A 259 27.53 -9.63 2.66
N ILE A 260 26.68 -9.57 1.62
CA ILE A 260 25.51 -8.67 1.62
C ILE A 260 24.51 -9.13 2.67
N ALA A 261 24.17 -10.42 2.72
CA ALA A 261 23.27 -10.98 3.72
C ALA A 261 23.80 -10.75 5.15
N GLN A 262 25.08 -10.97 5.38
CA GLN A 262 25.70 -10.71 6.69
C GLN A 262 25.60 -9.24 7.07
N ALA A 263 25.85 -8.32 6.13
CA ALA A 263 25.76 -6.89 6.39
C ALA A 263 24.30 -6.44 6.69
N ILE A 264 23.30 -7.03 6.03
CA ILE A 264 21.89 -6.79 6.34
C ILE A 264 21.60 -7.21 7.78
N VAL A 265 21.93 -8.45 8.15
CA VAL A 265 21.69 -9.00 9.50
C VAL A 265 22.41 -8.17 10.55
N ASP A 266 23.67 -7.81 10.31
CA ASP A 266 24.46 -6.98 11.24
C ASP A 266 23.85 -5.59 11.42
N THR A 267 23.39 -4.98 10.34
CA THR A 267 22.74 -3.65 10.38
C THR A 267 21.45 -3.69 11.19
N VAL A 268 20.64 -4.73 11.03
CA VAL A 268 19.37 -4.91 11.73
C VAL A 268 19.58 -5.27 13.21
N SER A 269 20.42 -6.26 13.49
CA SER A 269 20.60 -6.79 14.85
C SER A 269 21.45 -5.90 15.76
N LYS A 270 22.32 -5.05 15.16
CA LYS A 270 23.20 -4.12 15.88
C LYS A 270 22.72 -2.67 15.80
N ALA A 271 21.50 -2.42 15.31
CA ALA A 271 20.94 -1.09 15.26
C ALA A 271 20.95 -0.44 16.65
N ALA A 272 21.44 0.80 16.74
CA ALA A 272 21.55 1.51 18.01
C ALA A 272 20.18 1.81 18.63
N THR A 273 19.15 1.89 17.79
CA THR A 273 17.75 2.08 18.19
C THR A 273 16.95 0.86 17.70
N ASN A 274 16.15 0.25 18.57
CA ASN A 274 15.24 -0.85 18.25
C ASN A 274 15.95 -1.97 17.46
N PRO A 275 16.95 -2.67 17.98
CA PRO A 275 17.59 -3.78 17.27
C PRO A 275 16.56 -4.85 16.89
N GLY A 276 16.68 -5.38 15.67
CA GLY A 276 15.76 -6.38 15.13
C GLY A 276 16.26 -7.82 15.31
N LYS A 277 15.41 -8.77 14.90
CA LYS A 277 15.66 -10.21 15.08
C LYS A 277 15.95 -10.95 13.76
N LEU A 278 16.19 -10.24 12.66
CA LEU A 278 16.49 -10.85 11.37
C LEU A 278 17.80 -11.67 11.44
N ALA A 279 17.75 -12.89 10.92
CA ALA A 279 18.87 -13.82 10.90
C ALA A 279 19.26 -14.21 9.47
N LEU A 280 20.48 -14.75 9.29
CA LEU A 280 20.93 -15.27 7.99
C LEU A 280 20.03 -16.37 7.44
N GLN A 281 19.42 -17.17 8.33
CA GLN A 281 18.51 -18.23 7.93
C GLN A 281 17.23 -17.69 7.33
N ASP A 282 16.67 -16.57 7.85
CA ASP A 282 15.49 -15.93 7.29
C ASP A 282 15.72 -15.47 5.85
N LEU A 283 16.93 -14.94 5.57
CA LEU A 283 17.35 -14.56 4.22
C LEU A 283 17.53 -15.78 3.31
N ALA A 284 18.21 -16.83 3.82
CA ALA A 284 18.50 -18.03 3.04
C ALA A 284 17.24 -18.83 2.65
N ASP A 285 16.23 -18.82 3.50
CA ASP A 285 14.98 -19.56 3.33
C ASP A 285 13.90 -18.74 2.60
N TYR A 286 14.14 -17.46 2.31
CA TYR A 286 13.14 -16.62 1.65
C TYR A 286 12.77 -17.18 0.28
N GLN A 287 11.47 -17.26 0.02
CA GLN A 287 10.91 -17.75 -1.24
C GLN A 287 9.79 -16.83 -1.76
N VAL A 288 9.86 -16.53 -3.04
CA VAL A 288 8.75 -15.93 -3.79
C VAL A 288 7.61 -16.93 -3.89
N LYS A 289 6.38 -16.47 -3.78
CA LYS A 289 5.19 -17.31 -3.96
C LYS A 289 4.44 -16.93 -5.23
N ALA A 290 4.06 -17.92 -6.01
CA ALA A 290 3.02 -17.76 -7.00
C ALA A 290 1.67 -17.76 -6.27
N ARG A 291 0.87 -16.71 -6.48
CA ARG A 291 -0.45 -16.55 -5.88
C ARG A 291 -1.53 -16.75 -6.93
N GLU A 292 -2.72 -17.11 -6.46
CA GLU A 292 -3.90 -17.11 -7.32
C GLU A 292 -4.20 -15.68 -7.78
N VAL A 293 -4.49 -15.53 -9.08
CA VAL A 293 -4.99 -14.27 -9.62
C VAL A 293 -6.48 -14.17 -9.35
N LEU A 294 -6.91 -13.08 -8.75
CA LEU A 294 -8.31 -12.79 -8.52
C LEU A 294 -8.81 -11.82 -9.59
N CYS A 295 -9.93 -12.15 -10.22
CA CYS A 295 -10.62 -11.27 -11.16
C CYS A 295 -12.06 -11.04 -10.70
N VAL A 296 -12.52 -9.80 -10.85
CA VAL A 296 -13.89 -9.40 -10.55
C VAL A 296 -14.50 -8.68 -11.76
N ASP A 297 -15.74 -9.03 -12.07
CA ASP A 297 -16.46 -8.42 -13.19
C ASP A 297 -16.89 -6.99 -12.86
N TYR A 298 -16.60 -6.05 -13.75
CA TYR A 298 -17.09 -4.69 -13.68
C TYR A 298 -17.30 -4.06 -15.07
N ARG A 299 -18.53 -3.64 -15.39
CA ARG A 299 -18.88 -2.94 -16.64
C ARG A 299 -18.35 -3.61 -17.93
N GLN A 300 -18.51 -4.89 -18.12
CA GLN A 300 -18.00 -5.67 -19.26
C GLN A 300 -16.47 -5.84 -19.31
N HIS A 301 -15.81 -5.64 -18.19
CA HIS A 301 -14.37 -5.88 -18.01
C HIS A 301 -14.16 -6.80 -16.81
N GLU A 302 -13.02 -7.47 -16.81
CA GLU A 302 -12.53 -8.22 -15.67
C GLU A 302 -11.37 -7.44 -15.04
N VAL A 303 -11.53 -6.98 -13.81
CA VAL A 303 -10.48 -6.29 -13.03
C VAL A 303 -9.71 -7.35 -12.25
N CYS A 304 -8.46 -7.58 -12.63
CA CYS A 304 -7.64 -8.67 -12.12
C CYS A 304 -6.43 -8.16 -11.34
N GLY A 305 -6.07 -8.89 -10.29
CA GLY A 305 -4.91 -8.58 -9.46
C GLY A 305 -4.54 -9.74 -8.56
N MET A 306 -3.73 -9.49 -7.54
CA MET A 306 -3.28 -10.52 -6.60
C MET A 306 -4.22 -10.61 -5.40
N GLY A 307 -4.42 -11.83 -4.90
CA GLY A 307 -5.08 -12.10 -3.63
C GLY A 307 -4.17 -11.88 -2.40
N PRO A 308 -4.62 -12.29 -1.20
CA PRO A 308 -3.80 -12.20 0.01
C PRO A 308 -2.37 -12.74 -0.17
N PRO A 309 -1.35 -12.10 0.47
CA PRO A 309 -1.44 -11.18 1.59
C PRO A 309 -1.84 -9.75 1.24
N THR A 310 -1.98 -9.39 -0.05
CA THR A 310 -2.54 -8.07 -0.35
C THR A 310 -4.06 -8.08 -0.25
N SER A 311 -4.59 -7.01 0.31
CA SER A 311 -6.02 -6.73 0.41
C SER A 311 -6.56 -6.00 -0.82
N GLY A 312 -5.67 -5.51 -1.69
CA GLY A 312 -6.01 -4.55 -2.74
C GLY A 312 -7.10 -5.04 -3.68
N THR A 313 -6.87 -6.17 -4.35
CA THR A 313 -7.84 -6.69 -5.33
C THR A 313 -9.17 -7.09 -4.69
N VAL A 314 -9.16 -7.63 -3.46
CA VAL A 314 -10.40 -7.98 -2.75
C VAL A 314 -11.20 -6.71 -2.43
N ALA A 315 -10.56 -5.69 -1.85
CA ALA A 315 -11.25 -4.44 -1.48
C ALA A 315 -11.73 -3.68 -2.73
N ILE A 316 -10.92 -3.57 -3.79
CA ILE A 316 -11.34 -2.98 -5.08
C ILE A 316 -12.53 -3.76 -5.65
N GLY A 317 -12.46 -5.09 -5.65
CA GLY A 317 -13.55 -5.95 -6.11
C GLY A 317 -14.84 -5.76 -5.32
N GLN A 318 -14.75 -5.58 -4.00
CA GLN A 318 -15.92 -5.26 -3.17
C GLN A 318 -16.49 -3.88 -3.52
N ILE A 319 -15.64 -2.85 -3.63
CA ILE A 319 -16.06 -1.50 -4.01
C ILE A 319 -16.79 -1.52 -5.36
N LEU A 320 -16.14 -2.06 -6.40
CA LEU A 320 -16.70 -2.12 -7.74
C LEU A 320 -17.94 -3.01 -7.80
N GLY A 321 -17.92 -4.17 -7.12
CA GLY A 321 -19.05 -5.09 -7.07
C GLY A 321 -20.29 -4.48 -6.40
N MET A 322 -20.15 -3.72 -5.31
CA MET A 322 -21.25 -2.96 -4.73
C MET A 322 -21.73 -1.85 -5.67
N LEU A 323 -20.81 -1.10 -6.29
CA LEU A 323 -21.12 0.02 -7.19
C LEU A 323 -21.71 -0.45 -8.54
N SER A 324 -21.55 -1.72 -8.92
CA SER A 324 -22.16 -2.28 -10.13
C SER A 324 -23.69 -2.17 -10.15
N HIS A 325 -24.31 -2.03 -8.97
CA HIS A 325 -25.76 -1.87 -8.80
C HIS A 325 -26.25 -0.42 -9.00
N PHE A 326 -25.35 0.54 -9.25
CA PHE A 326 -25.66 1.96 -9.41
C PHE A 326 -25.18 2.48 -10.77
N ASP A 327 -25.89 3.45 -11.34
CA ASP A 327 -25.55 4.07 -12.63
C ASP A 327 -24.64 5.29 -12.41
N LEU A 328 -23.36 5.03 -12.10
CA LEU A 328 -22.36 6.09 -11.91
C LEU A 328 -22.11 6.89 -13.20
N LYS A 329 -22.29 6.28 -14.37
CA LYS A 329 -22.18 6.96 -15.66
C LYS A 329 -23.21 8.08 -15.78
N LYS A 330 -24.47 7.82 -15.40
CA LYS A 330 -25.54 8.82 -15.42
C LYS A 330 -25.35 9.90 -14.38
N LEU A 331 -24.83 9.55 -13.20
CA LEU A 331 -24.55 10.53 -12.14
C LEU A 331 -23.42 11.48 -12.52
N GLY A 332 -22.33 10.97 -13.09
CA GLY A 332 -21.15 11.76 -13.47
C GLY A 332 -20.20 12.05 -12.30
N ALA A 333 -18.99 12.50 -12.64
CA ALA A 333 -17.90 12.77 -11.68
C ALA A 333 -18.14 14.00 -10.78
N ASP A 334 -18.94 14.97 -11.24
CA ASP A 334 -19.20 16.21 -10.50
C ASP A 334 -20.39 16.10 -9.55
N ASN A 335 -21.09 14.98 -9.55
CA ASN A 335 -22.26 14.76 -8.69
C ASN A 335 -21.83 14.28 -7.29
N PRO A 336 -22.17 14.99 -6.19
CA PRO A 336 -21.85 14.57 -4.83
C PRO A 336 -22.38 13.16 -4.48
N GLN A 337 -23.48 12.71 -5.09
CA GLN A 337 -24.00 11.36 -4.88
C GLN A 337 -23.10 10.28 -5.45
N SER A 338 -22.31 10.54 -6.51
CA SER A 338 -21.28 9.61 -6.98
C SER A 338 -20.24 9.38 -5.89
N TRP A 339 -19.78 10.46 -5.27
CA TRP A 339 -18.75 10.37 -4.22
C TRP A 339 -19.31 9.81 -2.91
N ARG A 340 -20.58 10.06 -2.59
CA ARG A 340 -21.24 9.36 -1.49
C ARG A 340 -21.25 7.84 -1.70
N LEU A 341 -21.67 7.39 -2.88
CA LEU A 341 -21.69 5.95 -3.21
C LEU A 341 -20.28 5.35 -3.15
N ILE A 342 -19.29 6.00 -3.76
CA ILE A 342 -17.90 5.54 -3.80
C ILE A 342 -17.33 5.52 -2.38
N GLY A 343 -17.49 6.60 -1.61
CA GLY A 343 -16.98 6.71 -0.26
C GLY A 343 -17.57 5.67 0.69
N ASP A 344 -18.89 5.49 0.69
CA ASP A 344 -19.53 4.51 1.57
C ASP A 344 -19.25 3.06 1.13
N ALA A 345 -19.15 2.77 -0.19
CA ALA A 345 -18.69 1.47 -0.67
C ALA A 345 -17.25 1.17 -0.22
N THR A 346 -16.37 2.19 -0.25
CA THR A 346 -15.00 2.06 0.25
C THR A 346 -14.97 1.77 1.74
N ARG A 347 -15.75 2.50 2.56
CA ARG A 347 -15.86 2.26 4.02
C ARG A 347 -16.33 0.82 4.33
N LEU A 348 -17.33 0.33 3.60
CA LEU A 348 -17.84 -1.05 3.76
C LEU A 348 -16.76 -2.08 3.43
N ALA A 349 -16.01 -1.88 2.35
CA ALA A 349 -14.89 -2.74 1.96
C ALA A 349 -13.73 -2.69 2.98
N PHE A 350 -13.43 -1.50 3.53
CA PHE A 350 -12.39 -1.35 4.55
C PHE A 350 -12.77 -1.96 5.89
N ALA A 351 -14.05 -1.97 6.25
CA ALA A 351 -14.52 -2.70 7.43
C ALA A 351 -14.29 -4.21 7.28
N ASP A 352 -14.64 -4.79 6.13
CA ASP A 352 -14.37 -6.20 5.84
C ASP A 352 -12.86 -6.49 5.80
N ARG A 353 -12.08 -5.59 5.17
CA ARG A 353 -10.62 -5.67 5.10
C ARG A 353 -9.99 -5.76 6.49
N GLY A 354 -10.38 -4.88 7.41
CA GLY A 354 -9.86 -4.85 8.77
C GLY A 354 -10.09 -6.16 9.53
N ARG A 355 -11.21 -6.84 9.29
CA ARG A 355 -11.54 -8.08 10.01
C ARG A 355 -10.95 -9.32 9.35
N TYR A 356 -11.00 -9.44 8.02
CA TYR A 356 -10.79 -10.72 7.36
C TYR A 356 -9.47 -10.84 6.61
N LEU A 357 -8.87 -9.72 6.14
CA LEU A 357 -7.76 -9.82 5.21
C LEU A 357 -6.39 -9.83 5.90
N ALA A 358 -5.65 -10.90 5.65
CA ALA A 358 -4.30 -11.16 6.17
C ALA A 358 -3.60 -12.17 5.25
N ASP A 359 -2.41 -12.65 5.61
CA ASP A 359 -1.69 -13.70 4.87
C ASP A 359 -2.47 -15.02 4.93
N ASN A 360 -2.96 -15.48 3.78
CA ASN A 360 -3.75 -16.70 3.66
C ASN A 360 -2.96 -18.00 3.82
N ASP A 361 -1.65 -17.93 3.97
CA ASP A 361 -0.84 -19.08 4.39
C ASP A 361 -0.94 -19.34 5.91
N PHE A 362 -1.44 -18.38 6.67
CA PHE A 362 -1.54 -18.41 8.15
C PHE A 362 -2.97 -18.30 8.66
N VAL A 363 -3.88 -17.74 7.87
CA VAL A 363 -5.26 -17.46 8.24
C VAL A 363 -6.17 -17.90 7.11
N ASP A 364 -7.28 -18.56 7.45
CA ASP A 364 -8.31 -18.85 6.46
C ASP A 364 -9.07 -17.56 6.11
N VAL A 365 -8.69 -16.94 4.98
CA VAL A 365 -9.29 -15.71 4.47
C VAL A 365 -10.43 -16.07 3.52
N PRO A 366 -11.69 -15.68 3.79
CA PRO A 366 -12.85 -16.09 3.01
C PRO A 366 -13.01 -15.30 1.70
N VAL A 367 -11.97 -15.27 0.84
CA VAL A 367 -11.89 -14.46 -0.38
C VAL A 367 -13.10 -14.65 -1.29
N GLN A 368 -13.45 -15.91 -1.59
CA GLN A 368 -14.55 -16.21 -2.49
C GLN A 368 -15.91 -15.75 -1.94
N ALA A 369 -16.10 -15.85 -0.62
CA ALA A 369 -17.31 -15.38 0.03
C ALA A 369 -17.40 -13.85 0.08
N LEU A 370 -16.27 -13.17 0.32
CA LEU A 370 -16.18 -11.70 0.32
C LEU A 370 -16.45 -11.09 -1.07
N LEU A 371 -16.15 -11.83 -2.14
CA LEU A 371 -16.39 -11.42 -3.53
C LEU A 371 -17.66 -12.03 -4.15
N ALA A 372 -18.40 -12.84 -3.39
CA ALA A 372 -19.60 -13.49 -3.90
C ALA A 372 -20.67 -12.45 -4.32
N PRO A 373 -21.28 -12.57 -5.52
CA PRO A 373 -22.28 -11.60 -6.00
C PRO A 373 -23.45 -11.40 -5.04
N ALA A 374 -23.90 -12.45 -4.36
CA ALA A 374 -24.97 -12.36 -3.36
C ALA A 374 -24.56 -11.53 -2.15
N TYR A 375 -23.33 -11.69 -1.66
CA TYR A 375 -22.77 -10.91 -0.55
C TYR A 375 -22.63 -9.43 -0.93
N LEU A 376 -22.01 -9.15 -2.09
CA LEU A 376 -21.83 -7.78 -2.57
C LEU A 376 -23.16 -7.07 -2.80
N LYS A 377 -24.16 -7.77 -3.35
CA LYS A 377 -25.53 -7.24 -3.48
C LYS A 377 -26.16 -6.93 -2.12
N ALA A 378 -25.99 -7.78 -1.13
CA ALA A 378 -26.49 -7.54 0.23
C ALA A 378 -25.80 -6.32 0.86
N ARG A 379 -24.47 -6.20 0.72
CA ARG A 379 -23.72 -5.02 1.20
C ARG A 379 -24.16 -3.73 0.49
N ALA A 380 -24.43 -3.78 -0.82
CA ALA A 380 -24.89 -2.67 -1.61
C ALA A 380 -26.27 -2.13 -1.16
N GLN A 381 -27.10 -2.92 -0.46
CA GLN A 381 -28.38 -2.43 0.09
C GLN A 381 -28.20 -1.24 1.03
N ALA A 382 -27.11 -1.19 1.80
CA ALA A 382 -26.80 -0.06 2.67
C ALA A 382 -26.60 1.25 1.88
N LEU A 383 -26.24 1.18 0.60
CA LEU A 383 -25.93 2.34 -0.24
C LEU A 383 -27.18 3.00 -0.88
N HIS A 384 -28.39 2.45 -0.72
CA HIS A 384 -29.60 3.01 -1.32
C HIS A 384 -30.14 4.28 -0.65
N GLY A 385 -29.61 4.69 0.50
CA GLY A 385 -29.94 5.97 1.14
C GLY A 385 -29.43 7.18 0.35
N GLU A 386 -29.85 8.37 0.76
CA GLU A 386 -29.41 9.65 0.16
C GLU A 386 -28.32 10.36 0.97
N LYS A 387 -28.05 9.89 2.17
CA LYS A 387 -27.06 10.44 3.13
C LYS A 387 -25.91 9.49 3.34
N ALA A 388 -24.85 10.00 3.93
CA ALA A 388 -23.73 9.20 4.43
C ALA A 388 -24.21 8.11 5.39
N LEU A 389 -23.55 6.96 5.38
CA LEU A 389 -23.76 5.94 6.42
C LEU A 389 -23.24 6.48 7.77
N ASP A 390 -24.07 6.44 8.80
CA ASP A 390 -23.65 6.88 10.15
C ASP A 390 -22.55 5.98 10.70
N THR A 391 -22.76 4.67 10.62
CA THR A 391 -21.83 3.64 11.09
C THR A 391 -21.61 2.58 10.04
N VAL A 392 -20.41 2.03 9.99
CA VAL A 392 -20.04 0.93 9.11
C VAL A 392 -19.40 -0.17 9.96
N ALA A 393 -19.83 -1.40 9.74
CA ALA A 393 -19.27 -2.59 10.38
C ALA A 393 -18.90 -3.63 9.31
N PRO A 394 -17.98 -4.55 9.61
CA PRO A 394 -17.73 -5.71 8.78
C PRO A 394 -19.04 -6.50 8.55
N GLY A 395 -19.18 -7.03 7.34
CA GLY A 395 -20.28 -7.92 7.04
C GLY A 395 -20.00 -9.35 7.52
N ASP A 396 -20.97 -10.22 7.32
CA ASP A 396 -20.81 -11.66 7.56
C ASP A 396 -20.88 -12.39 6.21
N PRO A 397 -19.72 -12.67 5.59
CA PRO A 397 -19.68 -13.34 4.28
C PRO A 397 -20.04 -14.83 4.37
N LEU A 398 -19.91 -15.44 5.55
CA LEU A 398 -20.19 -16.85 5.79
C LEU A 398 -21.20 -17.01 6.95
N PRO A 399 -22.35 -17.64 6.74
CA PRO A 399 -23.44 -17.74 7.74
C PRO A 399 -23.11 -18.50 9.03
N LYS A 400 -21.91 -18.99 9.24
CA LYS A 400 -21.35 -19.55 10.49
C LYS A 400 -19.84 -19.66 10.35
N VAL A 401 -19.10 -18.59 10.57
CA VAL A 401 -17.64 -18.67 10.63
C VAL A 401 -17.23 -19.34 11.94
N SER A 402 -16.45 -20.39 11.84
CA SER A 402 -15.93 -21.14 13.00
C SER A 402 -14.89 -20.33 13.79
N GLN A 403 -14.30 -19.31 13.21
CA GLN A 403 -13.31 -18.44 13.82
C GLN A 403 -13.74 -16.97 13.71
N GLN A 404 -13.91 -16.33 14.85
CA GLN A 404 -14.14 -14.88 14.92
C GLN A 404 -12.78 -14.18 14.97
N TRP A 405 -12.64 -13.13 14.15
CA TRP A 405 -11.49 -12.22 14.16
C TRP A 405 -11.91 -10.88 14.74
N ALA A 406 -11.02 -10.27 15.52
CA ALA A 406 -11.16 -8.88 15.94
C ALA A 406 -10.81 -7.94 14.79
N ASP A 407 -11.34 -6.71 14.85
CA ASP A 407 -11.03 -5.68 13.88
C ASP A 407 -9.59 -5.20 14.02
N ASP A 408 -8.91 -5.02 12.91
CA ASP A 408 -7.54 -4.53 12.84
C ASP A 408 -7.53 -3.01 12.64
N ALA A 409 -6.78 -2.32 13.49
CA ALA A 409 -6.53 -0.89 13.43
C ALA A 409 -5.16 -0.53 12.83
N ALA A 410 -4.48 -1.48 12.16
CA ALA A 410 -3.17 -1.25 11.56
C ALA A 410 -3.23 -0.17 10.49
N LEU A 411 -2.27 0.75 10.55
CA LEU A 411 -2.06 1.83 9.60
C LEU A 411 -1.01 1.40 8.57
N GLU A 412 -1.30 1.60 7.31
CA GLU A 412 -0.32 1.45 6.22
C GLU A 412 -0.03 2.85 5.66
N LEU A 413 1.20 3.32 5.86
CA LEU A 413 1.59 4.68 5.49
C LEU A 413 2.03 4.78 4.03
N PRO A 414 1.88 5.96 3.41
CA PRO A 414 2.20 6.14 2.01
C PRO A 414 3.70 6.24 1.77
N SER A 415 4.29 5.21 1.20
CA SER A 415 5.53 5.22 0.41
C SER A 415 5.57 3.96 -0.43
N THR A 416 5.85 4.06 -1.68
CA THR A 416 5.79 2.91 -2.61
C THR A 416 6.13 3.45 -4.00
N SER A 417 6.58 2.61 -4.91
CA SER A 417 6.67 2.92 -6.35
C SER A 417 5.79 1.96 -7.13
N HIS A 418 5.19 2.44 -8.21
CA HIS A 418 4.43 1.62 -9.14
C HIS A 418 4.86 1.89 -10.59
N PHE A 419 4.78 0.86 -11.43
CA PHE A 419 5.02 1.00 -12.85
C PHE A 419 4.28 -0.06 -13.68
N VAL A 420 4.03 0.29 -14.93
CA VAL A 420 3.42 -0.59 -15.94
C VAL A 420 4.26 -0.62 -17.19
N ILE A 421 4.43 -1.83 -17.75
CA ILE A 421 5.19 -2.07 -18.97
C ILE A 421 4.38 -2.96 -19.89
N VAL A 422 4.31 -2.57 -21.16
CA VAL A 422 3.76 -3.39 -22.24
C VAL A 422 4.86 -3.58 -23.28
N ASP A 423 5.20 -4.82 -23.62
CA ASP A 423 6.20 -5.10 -24.66
C ASP A 423 5.56 -5.32 -26.03
N ALA A 424 6.40 -5.37 -27.09
CA ALA A 424 5.95 -5.54 -28.47
C ALA A 424 5.25 -6.88 -28.75
N LYS A 425 5.36 -7.86 -27.85
CA LYS A 425 4.70 -9.15 -27.95
C LYS A 425 3.30 -9.13 -27.31
N GLY A 426 3.00 -8.08 -26.54
CA GLY A 426 1.75 -7.91 -25.79
C GLY A 426 1.81 -8.48 -24.37
N ASN A 427 3.00 -8.80 -23.84
CA ASN A 427 3.12 -9.06 -22.40
C ASN A 427 2.91 -7.76 -21.64
N VAL A 428 2.20 -7.84 -20.51
CA VAL A 428 1.92 -6.70 -19.65
C VAL A 428 2.44 -7.00 -18.25
N VAL A 429 3.28 -6.14 -17.70
CA VAL A 429 3.71 -6.19 -16.31
C VAL A 429 3.11 -4.98 -15.58
N SER A 430 2.40 -5.25 -14.48
CA SER A 430 1.99 -4.28 -13.46
C SER A 430 2.70 -4.65 -12.17
N LEU A 431 3.59 -3.79 -11.67
CA LEU A 431 4.41 -4.07 -10.49
C LEU A 431 4.36 -2.91 -9.51
N THR A 432 4.11 -3.25 -8.24
CA THR A 432 4.17 -2.32 -7.11
C THR A 432 5.26 -2.80 -6.15
N SER A 433 6.20 -1.93 -5.79
CA SER A 433 7.33 -2.21 -4.91
C SER A 433 7.43 -1.18 -3.78
N THR A 434 7.83 -1.62 -2.59
CA THR A 434 7.83 -0.79 -1.39
C THR A 434 8.99 -1.11 -0.46
N ILE A 435 9.29 -0.17 0.43
CA ILE A 435 10.02 -0.38 1.70
C ILE A 435 9.16 0.06 2.89
N GLU A 436 7.87 0.19 2.71
CA GLU A 436 6.74 0.63 3.55
C GLU A 436 6.74 2.15 3.75
N ASN A 437 7.24 2.71 4.85
CA ASN A 437 7.27 4.15 5.14
C ASN A 437 8.38 4.87 4.36
N GLY A 438 8.25 6.18 4.16
CA GLY A 438 9.29 6.98 3.52
C GLY A 438 10.67 6.76 4.14
N PHE A 439 11.64 6.26 3.37
CA PHE A 439 12.97 5.83 3.81
C PHE A 439 12.99 4.57 4.70
N GLY A 440 11.93 3.80 4.75
CA GLY A 440 11.87 2.52 5.46
C GLY A 440 12.21 2.64 6.94
N SER A 441 12.98 1.70 7.45
CA SER A 441 13.48 1.68 8.85
C SER A 441 14.55 2.74 9.16
N ARG A 442 14.93 3.57 8.20
CA ARG A 442 16.09 4.49 8.21
C ARG A 442 17.44 3.77 8.31
N LEU A 443 17.47 2.46 8.33
CA LEU A 443 18.70 1.69 8.26
C LEU A 443 19.15 1.56 6.81
N MET A 444 20.44 1.78 6.57
CA MET A 444 21.05 1.69 5.26
C MET A 444 22.30 0.82 5.30
N THR A 445 22.43 -0.10 4.36
CA THR A 445 23.61 -0.96 4.20
C THR A 445 23.87 -1.21 2.71
N ASN A 446 25.11 -1.41 2.32
CA ASN A 446 25.50 -1.74 0.93
C ASN A 446 24.88 -0.82 -0.13
N GLY A 447 24.61 0.45 0.23
CA GLY A 447 24.08 1.47 -0.64
C GLY A 447 22.55 1.44 -0.83
N PHE A 448 21.78 0.66 -0.08
CA PHE A 448 20.32 0.63 -0.12
C PHE A 448 19.69 0.69 1.28
N LEU A 449 18.47 1.19 1.35
CA LEU A 449 17.66 1.24 2.57
C LEU A 449 16.99 -0.11 2.85
N LEU A 450 16.77 -0.40 4.13
CA LEU A 450 15.99 -1.54 4.61
C LEU A 450 14.56 -1.10 4.93
N ASN A 451 13.62 -1.99 4.64
CA ASN A 451 12.19 -1.78 4.88
C ASN A 451 11.87 -1.66 6.37
N ASN A 452 10.66 -1.16 6.65
CA ASN A 452 10.01 -1.25 7.95
C ASN A 452 8.67 -2.00 7.85
N GLU A 453 8.58 -2.98 6.96
CA GLU A 453 7.35 -3.61 6.51
C GLU A 453 6.56 -4.29 7.62
N LEU A 454 7.24 -4.73 8.71
CA LEU A 454 6.54 -5.40 9.80
C LEU A 454 5.57 -4.48 10.55
N THR A 455 5.67 -3.16 10.38
CA THR A 455 4.69 -2.21 10.96
C THR A 455 3.33 -2.24 10.27
N ASP A 456 3.19 -2.94 9.14
CA ASP A 456 1.91 -3.24 8.51
C ASP A 456 1.12 -4.35 9.22
N PHE A 457 1.74 -5.08 10.15
CA PHE A 457 1.01 -5.94 11.08
C PHE A 457 0.21 -5.12 12.09
N SER A 458 -0.85 -5.71 12.62
CA SER A 458 -1.49 -5.19 13.82
C SER A 458 -0.50 -5.21 14.99
N PHE A 459 -0.38 -4.10 15.72
CA PHE A 459 0.49 -4.03 16.90
C PHE A 459 -0.08 -4.84 18.08
N LYS A 460 -1.39 -5.08 18.09
CA LYS A 460 -2.04 -5.99 19.04
C LYS A 460 -2.35 -7.32 18.38
N ALA A 461 -1.99 -8.40 19.02
CA ALA A 461 -2.29 -9.74 18.54
C ALA A 461 -3.77 -10.15 18.74
N ALA A 462 -4.45 -9.51 19.68
CA ALA A 462 -5.85 -9.77 20.02
C ALA A 462 -6.49 -8.49 20.58
N GLU A 463 -7.82 -8.37 20.44
CA GLU A 463 -8.64 -7.35 21.08
C GLU A 463 -9.74 -8.07 21.90
N ASP A 464 -9.86 -7.76 23.19
CA ASP A 464 -10.79 -8.42 24.14
C ASP A 464 -10.69 -9.96 24.12
N GLY A 465 -9.48 -10.50 23.94
CA GLY A 465 -9.23 -11.94 23.86
C GLY A 465 -9.56 -12.59 22.51
N VAL A 466 -10.09 -11.84 21.56
CA VAL A 466 -10.33 -12.30 20.18
C VAL A 466 -9.09 -11.99 19.33
N PRO A 467 -8.50 -12.98 18.62
CA PRO A 467 -7.30 -12.76 17.84
C PRO A 467 -7.56 -11.86 16.64
N VAL A 468 -6.55 -11.05 16.25
CA VAL A 468 -6.54 -10.26 15.02
C VAL A 468 -5.96 -11.11 13.88
N ALA A 469 -6.61 -11.11 12.73
CA ALA A 469 -6.15 -11.88 11.56
C ALA A 469 -4.74 -11.46 11.11
N ASN A 470 -4.48 -10.14 11.06
CA ASN A 470 -3.21 -9.53 10.62
C ASN A 470 -2.19 -9.36 11.79
N ARG A 471 -2.23 -10.18 12.84
CA ARG A 471 -1.25 -10.15 13.93
C ARG A 471 0.13 -10.62 13.49
N VAL A 472 1.17 -10.21 14.19
CA VAL A 472 2.55 -10.69 13.98
C VAL A 472 2.65 -12.19 14.26
N GLU A 473 3.21 -12.94 13.31
CA GLU A 473 3.60 -14.35 13.47
C GLU A 473 4.91 -14.62 12.70
N ALA A 474 5.75 -15.52 13.23
CA ALA A 474 7.01 -15.89 12.59
C ALA A 474 6.79 -16.42 11.16
N GLY A 475 7.55 -15.94 10.19
CA GLY A 475 7.45 -16.31 8.78
C GLY A 475 6.26 -15.75 8.01
N LYS A 476 5.30 -15.08 8.67
CA LYS A 476 4.11 -14.50 8.07
C LYS A 476 4.44 -13.23 7.30
N ARG A 477 3.69 -12.94 6.25
CA ARG A 477 3.69 -11.69 5.51
C ARG A 477 2.69 -10.71 6.10
N PRO A 478 3.06 -9.45 6.34
CA PRO A 478 2.07 -8.45 6.75
C PRO A 478 1.09 -8.17 5.61
N ARG A 479 -0.16 -7.86 5.96
CA ARG A 479 -1.15 -7.42 4.98
C ARG A 479 -0.61 -6.25 4.16
N SER A 480 -0.99 -6.18 2.89
CA SER A 480 -0.64 -5.09 1.99
C SER A 480 -1.88 -4.43 1.39
N SER A 481 -1.76 -3.16 1.00
CA SER A 481 -2.73 -2.47 0.13
C SER A 481 -2.23 -2.32 -1.31
N MET A 482 -1.03 -2.79 -1.63
CA MET A 482 -0.49 -2.74 -3.00
C MET A 482 -1.43 -3.45 -3.97
N SER A 483 -1.79 -2.78 -5.06
CA SER A 483 -2.81 -3.22 -6.00
C SER A 483 -2.30 -3.15 -7.45
N PRO A 484 -1.25 -3.92 -7.80
CA PRO A 484 -0.92 -4.05 -9.21
C PRO A 484 -2.09 -4.70 -9.94
N THR A 485 -2.63 -4.01 -10.96
CA THR A 485 -3.90 -4.37 -11.61
C THR A 485 -3.69 -4.52 -13.12
N ILE A 486 -4.28 -5.56 -13.69
CA ILE A 486 -4.47 -5.74 -15.12
C ILE A 486 -5.97 -5.93 -15.38
N VAL A 487 -6.53 -5.10 -16.23
CA VAL A 487 -7.94 -5.21 -16.65
C VAL A 487 -7.99 -5.97 -17.96
N LEU A 488 -8.86 -6.97 -18.03
CA LEU A 488 -9.15 -7.71 -19.25
C LEU A 488 -10.46 -7.25 -19.85
N LYS A 489 -10.55 -7.34 -21.16
CA LYS A 489 -11.78 -7.21 -21.95
C LYS A 489 -11.81 -8.33 -22.99
N ASP A 490 -12.91 -9.08 -23.01
CA ASP A 490 -13.05 -10.24 -23.89
C ASP A 490 -11.88 -11.23 -23.76
N GLY A 491 -11.39 -11.46 -22.51
CA GLY A 491 -10.30 -12.36 -22.19
C GLY A 491 -8.90 -11.89 -22.63
N LYS A 492 -8.73 -10.59 -23.01
CA LYS A 492 -7.45 -10.01 -23.44
C LYS A 492 -7.10 -8.78 -22.59
N PRO A 493 -5.81 -8.47 -22.42
CA PRO A 493 -5.40 -7.27 -21.71
C PRO A 493 -5.98 -6.01 -22.39
N TYR A 494 -6.67 -5.23 -21.60
CA TYR A 494 -7.20 -3.93 -21.97
C TYR A 494 -6.37 -2.81 -21.35
N MET A 495 -5.92 -3.00 -20.09
CA MET A 495 -5.19 -1.97 -19.35
C MET A 495 -4.36 -2.59 -18.24
N GLY A 496 -3.15 -2.06 -18.04
CA GLY A 496 -2.38 -2.25 -16.80
C GLY A 496 -2.33 -0.96 -16.02
N MET A 497 -2.49 -1.00 -14.69
CA MET A 497 -2.39 0.19 -13.84
C MET A 497 -2.13 -0.16 -12.37
N GLY A 498 -1.78 0.86 -11.60
CA GLY A 498 -1.68 0.81 -10.14
C GLY A 498 -1.16 2.13 -9.59
N SER A 499 -0.93 2.20 -8.30
CA SER A 499 -0.50 3.40 -7.58
C SER A 499 0.34 3.05 -6.35
N PRO A 500 1.27 3.90 -5.91
CA PRO A 500 1.71 3.99 -4.53
C PRO A 500 0.67 4.72 -3.66
N GLY A 501 0.85 4.71 -2.32
CA GLY A 501 0.03 5.54 -1.42
C GLY A 501 -0.49 4.87 -0.15
N GLY A 502 0.14 3.78 0.34
CA GLY A 502 -0.31 3.06 1.53
C GLY A 502 -1.76 2.59 1.40
N SER A 503 -2.57 2.70 2.44
CA SER A 503 -3.99 2.29 2.43
C SER A 503 -4.81 3.00 1.34
N ARG A 504 -4.43 4.23 0.94
CA ARG A 504 -5.12 5.01 -0.11
C ARG A 504 -4.94 4.44 -1.52
N ILE A 505 -3.97 3.55 -1.75
CA ILE A 505 -3.77 2.85 -3.04
C ILE A 505 -5.08 2.27 -3.57
N ILE A 506 -5.83 1.61 -2.69
CA ILE A 506 -7.11 0.97 -3.03
C ILE A 506 -8.10 1.99 -3.63
N SER A 507 -8.23 3.16 -3.00
CA SER A 507 -9.10 4.23 -3.49
C SER A 507 -8.55 4.88 -4.75
N TYR A 508 -7.24 5.11 -4.86
CA TYR A 508 -6.64 5.68 -6.07
C TYR A 508 -6.91 4.81 -7.29
N VAL A 509 -6.68 3.50 -7.15
CA VAL A 509 -6.94 2.53 -8.24
C VAL A 509 -8.43 2.41 -8.54
N ALA A 510 -9.30 2.26 -7.53
CA ALA A 510 -10.74 2.16 -7.72
C ALA A 510 -11.32 3.41 -8.40
N ASN A 511 -10.92 4.61 -7.96
CA ASN A 511 -11.40 5.88 -8.53
C ASN A 511 -10.94 6.05 -9.99
N ALA A 512 -9.70 5.67 -10.31
CA ALA A 512 -9.19 5.72 -11.67
C ALA A 512 -9.89 4.70 -12.60
N LEU A 513 -10.23 3.51 -12.09
CA LEU A 513 -11.04 2.53 -12.81
C LEU A 513 -12.45 3.06 -13.09
N ILE A 514 -13.12 3.65 -12.09
CA ILE A 514 -14.43 4.26 -12.25
C ILE A 514 -14.39 5.41 -13.26
N ALA A 515 -13.35 6.27 -13.17
CA ALA A 515 -13.19 7.39 -14.10
C ALA A 515 -13.11 6.93 -15.56
N GLN A 516 -12.41 5.84 -15.83
CA GLN A 516 -12.29 5.30 -17.19
C GLN A 516 -13.52 4.48 -17.61
N LEU A 517 -13.98 3.56 -16.75
CA LEU A 517 -14.99 2.57 -17.13
C LEU A 517 -16.44 3.09 -17.03
N ASP A 518 -16.72 4.05 -16.15
CA ASP A 518 -18.03 4.68 -16.02
C ASP A 518 -18.09 6.05 -16.70
N TRP A 519 -17.11 6.94 -16.43
CA TRP A 519 -17.17 8.33 -16.88
C TRP A 519 -16.49 8.57 -18.24
N GLY A 520 -15.76 7.56 -18.78
CA GLY A 520 -15.17 7.61 -20.12
C GLY A 520 -13.95 8.53 -20.21
N TYR A 521 -13.28 8.82 -19.11
CA TYR A 521 -12.03 9.56 -19.12
C TYR A 521 -10.93 8.73 -19.78
N ASP A 522 -10.01 9.36 -20.53
CA ASP A 522 -8.78 8.70 -20.91
C ASP A 522 -7.89 8.47 -19.68
N ILE A 523 -6.85 7.65 -19.84
CA ILE A 523 -6.01 7.25 -18.71
C ILE A 523 -5.29 8.45 -18.06
N GLN A 524 -4.89 9.47 -18.84
CA GLN A 524 -4.25 10.65 -18.28
C GLN A 524 -5.25 11.55 -17.55
N GLN A 525 -6.45 11.73 -18.10
CA GLN A 525 -7.53 12.45 -17.43
C GLN A 525 -7.90 11.78 -16.09
N ALA A 526 -8.01 10.44 -16.09
CA ALA A 526 -8.31 9.67 -14.89
C ALA A 526 -7.21 9.84 -13.80
N PHE A 527 -5.93 9.87 -14.20
CA PHE A 527 -4.81 10.04 -13.27
C PHE A 527 -4.63 11.49 -12.81
N SER A 528 -5.07 12.45 -13.61
CA SER A 528 -5.05 13.88 -13.26
C SER A 528 -6.27 14.33 -12.45
N MET A 529 -7.26 13.46 -12.26
CA MET A 529 -8.47 13.78 -11.51
C MET A 529 -8.12 14.10 -10.05
N PRO A 530 -8.63 15.22 -9.48
CA PRO A 530 -8.44 15.54 -8.07
C PRO A 530 -9.00 14.45 -7.15
N HIS A 531 -8.21 14.08 -6.15
CA HIS A 531 -8.59 13.00 -5.25
C HIS A 531 -9.67 13.38 -4.24
N ARG A 532 -10.55 12.44 -3.99
CA ARG A 532 -11.59 12.45 -2.97
C ARG A 532 -11.63 11.06 -2.36
N ILE A 533 -11.28 10.93 -1.07
CA ILE A 533 -11.05 9.63 -0.42
C ILE A 533 -11.84 9.57 0.88
N ASN A 534 -12.47 8.41 1.14
CA ASN A 534 -13.11 8.11 2.41
C ASN A 534 -12.87 6.66 2.79
N LEU A 535 -11.89 6.42 3.67
CA LEU A 535 -11.56 5.07 4.13
C LEU A 535 -12.36 4.70 5.39
N PHE A 536 -12.49 5.65 6.33
CA PHE A 536 -12.96 5.38 7.70
C PHE A 536 -14.09 6.32 8.18
N GLY A 537 -14.72 7.08 7.29
CA GLY A 537 -15.88 7.94 7.63
C GLY A 537 -15.63 9.43 7.43
N ARG A 538 -14.39 9.90 7.58
CA ARG A 538 -13.99 11.26 7.22
C ARG A 538 -13.68 11.30 5.73
N TYR A 539 -14.23 12.29 5.03
CA TYR A 539 -13.92 12.53 3.64
C TYR A 539 -12.67 13.42 3.55
N GLU A 540 -11.67 12.96 2.84
CA GLU A 540 -10.45 13.72 2.55
C GLU A 540 -10.50 14.23 1.12
N LEU A 541 -10.38 15.55 0.95
CA LEU A 541 -10.31 16.21 -0.34
C LEU A 541 -8.89 16.72 -0.59
N GLU A 542 -8.41 16.53 -1.81
CA GLU A 542 -7.08 17.00 -2.20
C GLU A 542 -7.03 18.52 -2.17
N GLU A 543 -6.09 19.04 -1.36
CA GLU A 543 -5.84 20.47 -1.16
C GLU A 543 -5.39 21.13 -2.47
N ASP A 544 -5.65 22.42 -2.63
CA ASP A 544 -5.28 23.25 -3.79
C ASP A 544 -5.80 22.72 -5.15
N THR A 545 -6.87 21.91 -5.13
CA THR A 545 -7.52 21.37 -6.33
C THR A 545 -9.02 21.67 -6.35
N SER A 546 -9.67 21.40 -7.48
CA SER A 546 -11.13 21.51 -7.60
C SER A 546 -11.91 20.52 -6.72
N ALA A 547 -11.25 19.55 -6.09
CA ALA A 547 -11.89 18.64 -5.14
C ALA A 547 -12.55 19.39 -3.98
N THR A 548 -11.89 20.45 -3.49
CA THR A 548 -12.34 21.25 -2.33
C THR A 548 -13.69 21.94 -2.56
N ALA A 549 -14.06 22.24 -3.81
CA ALA A 549 -15.36 22.80 -4.14
C ALA A 549 -16.54 21.89 -3.77
N MET A 550 -16.29 20.58 -3.58
CA MET A 550 -17.33 19.62 -3.20
C MET A 550 -17.60 19.55 -1.68
N GLN A 551 -16.76 20.18 -0.87
CA GLN A 551 -16.86 20.12 0.60
C GLN A 551 -18.25 20.44 1.12
N PRO A 552 -18.91 21.59 0.77
CA PRO A 552 -20.24 21.91 1.34
C PRO A 552 -21.29 20.86 0.98
N ALA A 553 -21.19 20.25 -0.20
CA ALA A 553 -22.13 19.24 -0.63
C ALA A 553 -21.93 17.91 0.11
N LEU A 554 -20.70 17.51 0.40
CA LEU A 554 -20.40 16.31 1.18
C LEU A 554 -20.78 16.50 2.66
N GLU A 555 -20.55 17.67 3.23
CA GLU A 555 -21.00 18.02 4.59
C GLU A 555 -22.53 17.99 4.69
N ALA A 556 -23.23 18.50 3.68
CA ALA A 556 -24.70 18.43 3.61
C ALA A 556 -25.22 16.97 3.50
N LEU A 557 -24.41 16.03 3.00
CA LEU A 557 -24.72 14.61 3.00
C LEU A 557 -24.46 13.94 4.36
N GLY A 558 -23.76 14.60 5.29
CA GLY A 558 -23.50 14.13 6.64
C GLY A 558 -22.06 13.68 6.90
N TYR A 559 -21.13 13.92 5.98
CA TYR A 559 -19.71 13.61 6.21
C TYR A 559 -18.99 14.70 7.01
N GLU A 560 -18.04 14.30 7.84
CA GLU A 560 -16.93 15.16 8.23
C GLU A 560 -15.98 15.27 7.03
N VAL A 561 -15.56 16.47 6.67
CA VAL A 561 -14.70 16.71 5.52
C VAL A 561 -13.43 17.44 5.95
N THR A 562 -12.29 16.98 5.45
CA THR A 562 -10.98 17.62 5.64
C THR A 562 -10.28 17.78 4.30
N THR A 563 -9.36 18.73 4.23
CA THR A 563 -8.45 18.89 3.09
C THR A 563 -7.05 18.44 3.49
N SER A 564 -6.35 17.79 2.60
CA SER A 564 -4.96 17.38 2.79
C SER A 564 -4.23 17.30 1.46
N THR A 565 -2.92 17.46 1.49
CA THR A 565 -2.07 17.08 0.36
C THR A 565 -2.14 15.57 0.14
N MET A 566 -2.15 15.13 -1.11
CA MET A 566 -2.23 13.72 -1.46
C MET A 566 -1.10 13.31 -2.40
N THR A 567 -0.64 12.08 -2.30
CA THR A 567 0.56 11.58 -2.96
C THR A 567 0.35 10.26 -3.68
N SER A 568 -0.65 10.20 -4.54
CA SER A 568 -0.72 9.10 -5.49
C SER A 568 0.49 9.13 -6.43
N GLY A 569 0.65 8.11 -7.20
CA GLY A 569 1.68 8.01 -8.24
C GLY A 569 1.17 7.03 -9.28
N LEU A 570 -0.07 7.25 -9.73
CA LEU A 570 -0.73 6.42 -10.72
C LEU A 570 0.12 6.30 -11.97
N SER A 571 0.38 5.09 -12.39
CA SER A 571 1.05 4.77 -13.65
C SER A 571 0.23 3.71 -14.39
N GLY A 572 0.11 3.84 -15.71
CA GLY A 572 -0.69 2.87 -16.46
C GLY A 572 -0.61 3.02 -17.96
N VAL A 573 -1.06 1.94 -18.62
CA VAL A 573 -1.11 1.83 -20.08
C VAL A 573 -2.42 1.18 -20.49
N VAL A 574 -3.17 1.80 -21.39
CA VAL A 574 -4.36 1.25 -22.06
C VAL A 574 -3.95 0.68 -23.41
N ILE A 575 -4.39 -0.53 -23.71
CA ILE A 575 -4.14 -1.24 -24.95
C ILE A 575 -5.37 -1.08 -25.86
N THR A 576 -5.19 -0.48 -27.01
CA THR A 576 -6.27 -0.22 -27.98
C THR A 576 -5.96 -0.89 -29.32
N PRO A 577 -6.95 -1.05 -30.21
CA PRO A 577 -6.69 -1.52 -31.58
C PRO A 577 -5.76 -0.61 -32.40
N GLN A 578 -5.59 0.66 -31.99
CA GLN A 578 -4.75 1.65 -32.67
C GLN A 578 -3.33 1.74 -32.07
N GLY A 579 -3.05 1.07 -30.96
CA GLY A 579 -1.79 1.10 -30.24
C GLY A 579 -2.00 1.30 -28.74
N LEU A 580 -1.00 1.85 -28.08
CA LEU A 580 -0.92 2.02 -26.63
C LEU A 580 -1.15 3.47 -26.24
N LEU A 581 -1.87 3.70 -25.15
CA LEU A 581 -2.08 5.01 -24.53
C LEU A 581 -1.58 4.96 -23.10
N GLY A 582 -0.64 5.82 -22.73
CA GLY A 582 -0.05 5.83 -21.40
C GLY A 582 -0.29 7.11 -20.65
N GLY A 583 -0.47 6.98 -19.34
CA GLY A 583 -0.62 8.08 -18.40
C GLY A 583 0.33 7.94 -17.22
N ALA A 584 0.70 9.09 -16.63
CA ALA A 584 1.45 9.20 -15.39
C ALA A 584 0.84 10.27 -14.49
N ASP A 585 0.91 10.04 -13.19
CA ASP A 585 0.35 10.92 -12.16
C ASP A 585 1.08 12.27 -12.12
N PRO A 586 0.37 13.40 -12.14
CA PRO A 586 0.98 14.73 -12.04
C PRO A 586 1.57 15.05 -10.66
N ARG A 587 1.30 14.21 -9.64
CA ARG A 587 1.75 14.42 -8.25
C ARG A 587 3.17 13.94 -7.98
N ARG A 588 3.77 13.21 -8.91
CA ARG A 588 5.16 12.72 -8.82
C ARG A 588 5.96 13.07 -10.08
N ASP A 589 7.21 12.64 -10.09
CA ASP A 589 8.12 12.81 -11.24
C ASP A 589 7.86 11.81 -12.36
N GLY A 590 6.71 11.11 -12.33
CA GLY A 590 6.37 10.05 -13.26
C GLY A 590 6.38 10.47 -14.72
N THR A 591 6.77 9.55 -15.60
CA THR A 591 6.79 9.76 -17.05
C THR A 591 6.38 8.51 -17.81
N VAL A 592 6.04 8.71 -19.09
CA VAL A 592 5.69 7.65 -20.03
C VAL A 592 6.57 7.76 -21.25
N LEU A 593 7.12 6.64 -21.73
CA LEU A 593 7.84 6.52 -23.01
C LEU A 593 7.32 5.31 -23.78
N GLY A 594 7.17 5.47 -25.09
CA GLY A 594 6.85 4.40 -26.04
C GLY A 594 7.50 4.65 -27.39
N ASP A 595 7.39 3.68 -28.32
CA ASP A 595 7.99 3.72 -29.67
C ASP A 595 7.29 4.70 -30.62
#